data_2fdebae9a69c35861711fdb75ad50854
#
_entry.id   2fdebae9a69c35861711fdb75ad50854
#
_cell.length_a   1.000
_cell.length_b   1.000
_cell.length_c   1.000
_cell.angle_alpha   90.00
_cell.angle_beta   90.00
_cell.angle_gamma   90.00
#
_symmetry.space_group_name_H-M   'P 1'
#
loop_
_entity.id
_entity.type
_entity.pdbx_description
1 polymer ?
#
loop_
_entity_poly.entity_id
_entity_poly.type
_entity_poly.pdbx_seq_one_letter_code
_entity_poly.pdbx_strand_id
1 'polypeptide(L)'
;MEHQNPTMPDVPAPEDVQSDIEFYEANFNKIARPMQEALSYHKPVDIRTVDAANSYHSAKREPTRYIWLKARDTMDAQLAVHQAALAYASDYHFLSTSLQPHGVAVTDKSLRIATIDHAMWFHRPISMNEWMLYAMESPFSGGSRGLVRGQIFNQSGELIASTMQEGLMRKVDE
;
A
#
# COMPACT_ATOMS: atom_id res chain seq x y z
N MET A 1 -30.51 5.56 4.41
CA MET A 1 -29.78 5.39 5.68
C MET A 1 -28.32 5.22 5.33
N GLU A 2 -27.43 5.86 6.06
CA GLU A 2 -25.97 5.84 5.86
C GLU A 2 -25.27 5.72 7.22
N HIS A 3 -24.17 4.99 7.27
CA HIS A 3 -23.26 4.95 8.40
C HIS A 3 -21.84 4.61 7.94
N GLN A 4 -20.87 5.03 8.72
CA GLN A 4 -19.46 4.65 8.57
C GLN A 4 -18.96 4.22 9.96
N ASN A 5 -18.51 2.98 10.09
CA ASN A 5 -17.95 2.50 11.35
C ASN A 5 -16.46 2.81 11.52
N PRO A 6 -15.59 2.60 10.51
CA PRO A 6 -14.18 2.89 10.68
C PRO A 6 -13.91 4.39 10.70
N THR A 7 -13.06 4.81 11.63
CA THR A 7 -12.53 6.18 11.69
C THR A 7 -11.19 6.19 10.97
N MET A 8 -10.94 7.24 10.18
CA MET A 8 -9.64 7.44 9.56
C MET A 8 -8.54 7.51 10.63
N PRO A 9 -7.46 6.74 10.51
CA PRO A 9 -6.33 6.81 11.43
C PRO A 9 -5.74 8.23 11.50
N ASP A 10 -5.32 8.63 12.70
CA ASP A 10 -4.59 9.87 12.91
C ASP A 10 -3.13 9.67 12.50
N VAL A 11 -2.76 10.23 11.37
CA VAL A 11 -1.42 10.15 10.78
C VAL A 11 -1.00 11.52 10.27
N PRO A 12 0.31 11.79 10.11
CA PRO A 12 0.78 13.04 9.50
C PRO A 12 0.13 13.30 8.14
N ALA A 13 -0.13 14.58 7.85
CA ALA A 13 -0.68 15.01 6.56
C ALA A 13 0.26 14.61 5.39
N PRO A 14 -0.28 14.40 4.19
CA PRO A 14 0.56 13.95 3.08
C PRO A 14 1.69 14.92 2.75
N GLU A 15 1.53 16.20 3.00
CA GLU A 15 2.56 17.23 2.80
C GLU A 15 3.75 17.08 3.78
N ASP A 16 3.51 16.49 4.95
CA ASP A 16 4.51 16.27 5.99
C ASP A 16 5.21 14.89 5.87
N VAL A 17 4.78 14.06 4.92
CA VAL A 17 5.36 12.73 4.67
C VAL A 17 6.18 12.77 3.39
N GLN A 18 7.45 12.38 3.49
CA GLN A 18 8.33 12.27 2.31
C GLN A 18 7.77 11.26 1.30
N SER A 19 7.86 11.58 0.00
CA SER A 19 7.45 10.63 -1.02
C SER A 19 8.36 9.39 -1.03
N ASP A 20 7.81 8.25 -1.38
CA ASP A 20 8.60 7.01 -1.48
C ASP A 20 9.76 7.16 -2.47
N ILE A 21 9.59 7.91 -3.56
CA ILE A 21 10.64 8.16 -4.55
C ILE A 21 11.79 8.96 -3.92
N GLU A 22 11.49 10.08 -3.27
CA GLU A 22 12.52 10.90 -2.60
C GLU A 22 13.24 10.11 -1.50
N PHE A 23 12.49 9.28 -0.76
CA PHE A 23 13.09 8.40 0.24
C PHE A 23 14.05 7.39 -0.41
N TYR A 24 13.69 6.81 -1.53
CA TYR A 24 14.52 5.86 -2.26
C TYR A 24 15.76 6.52 -2.85
N GLU A 25 15.62 7.69 -3.47
CA GLU A 25 16.74 8.44 -4.03
C GLU A 25 17.77 8.79 -2.94
N ALA A 26 17.29 9.27 -1.80
CA ALA A 26 18.15 9.59 -0.65
C ALA A 26 18.86 8.37 -0.04
N ASN A 27 18.28 7.18 -0.16
CA ASN A 27 18.81 5.94 0.41
C ASN A 27 19.28 4.92 -0.64
N PHE A 28 19.39 5.30 -1.91
CA PHE A 28 19.64 4.39 -3.04
C PHE A 28 20.80 3.42 -2.79
N ASN A 29 21.93 3.91 -2.27
CA ASN A 29 23.12 3.09 -1.99
C ASN A 29 22.94 2.11 -0.82
N LYS A 30 21.90 2.27 -0.01
CA LYS A 30 21.59 1.38 1.13
C LYS A 30 20.55 0.32 0.78
N ILE A 31 19.91 0.43 -0.38
CA ILE A 31 18.82 -0.43 -0.82
C ILE A 31 19.40 -1.55 -1.69
N ALA A 32 18.92 -2.78 -1.50
CA ALA A 32 19.37 -3.93 -2.28
C ALA A 32 19.06 -3.75 -3.78
N ARG A 33 19.98 -4.20 -4.66
CA ARG A 33 19.87 -4.05 -6.13
C ARG A 33 18.50 -4.43 -6.72
N PRO A 34 17.86 -5.57 -6.35
CA PRO A 34 16.55 -5.91 -6.92
C PRO A 34 15.46 -4.86 -6.60
N MET A 35 15.59 -4.22 -5.45
CA MET A 35 14.69 -3.12 -5.06
C MET A 35 15.02 -1.85 -5.85
N GLN A 36 16.30 -1.53 -6.08
CA GLN A 36 16.70 -0.39 -6.90
C GLN A 36 16.10 -0.48 -8.31
N GLU A 37 16.13 -1.66 -8.92
CA GLU A 37 15.53 -1.90 -10.23
C GLU A 37 14.00 -1.72 -10.21
N ALA A 38 13.32 -2.26 -9.20
CA ALA A 38 11.87 -2.12 -9.04
C ALA A 38 11.44 -0.65 -8.81
N LEU A 39 12.30 0.16 -8.21
CA LEU A 39 12.04 1.57 -7.87
C LEU A 39 12.42 2.55 -8.99
N SER A 40 13.24 2.13 -9.96
CA SER A 40 13.57 2.93 -11.15
C SER A 40 12.36 3.17 -12.06
N TYR A 41 11.29 2.40 -11.91
CA TYR A 41 10.04 2.62 -12.62
C TYR A 41 9.27 3.80 -12.04
N HIS A 42 9.06 4.83 -12.84
CA HIS A 42 8.18 5.94 -12.50
C HIS A 42 6.74 5.44 -12.43
N LYS A 43 6.26 5.26 -11.20
CA LYS A 43 4.86 4.90 -10.98
C LYS A 43 3.96 6.08 -11.33
N PRO A 44 2.79 5.85 -11.93
CA PRO A 44 1.83 6.92 -12.23
C PRO A 44 1.13 7.48 -10.99
N VAL A 45 1.45 6.91 -9.82
CA VAL A 45 0.89 7.29 -8.52
C VAL A 45 1.99 7.82 -7.63
N ASP A 46 1.78 8.97 -7.00
CA ASP A 46 2.60 9.44 -5.88
C ASP A 46 2.16 8.68 -4.64
N ILE A 47 3.13 8.02 -4.00
CA ILE A 47 2.95 7.23 -2.79
C ILE A 47 3.85 7.80 -1.70
N ARG A 48 3.28 7.96 -0.51
CA ARG A 48 3.97 8.44 0.68
C ARG A 48 3.69 7.49 1.84
N THR A 49 4.65 6.65 2.14
CA THR A 49 4.56 5.69 3.25
C THR A 49 4.80 6.41 4.57
N VAL A 50 3.82 6.40 5.47
CA VAL A 50 3.83 7.16 6.73
C VAL A 50 5.01 6.78 7.64
N ASP A 51 5.55 5.60 7.54
CA ASP A 51 6.74 5.17 8.30
C ASP A 51 7.74 4.51 7.34
N ALA A 52 8.15 5.26 6.31
CA ALA A 52 9.01 4.76 5.25
C ALA A 52 10.34 4.22 5.78
N ALA A 53 10.98 4.91 6.73
CA ALA A 53 12.26 4.51 7.29
C ALA A 53 12.23 3.09 7.88
N ASN A 54 11.14 2.73 8.55
CA ASN A 54 10.96 1.41 9.13
C ASN A 54 10.37 0.39 8.13
N SER A 55 9.75 0.85 7.04
CA SER A 55 9.08 -0.03 6.07
C SER A 55 10.04 -0.90 5.25
N TYR A 56 11.32 -0.53 5.17
CA TYR A 56 12.33 -1.23 4.37
C TYR A 56 13.32 -2.08 5.20
N HIS A 57 13.18 -2.08 6.51
CA HIS A 57 13.98 -2.93 7.38
C HIS A 57 13.29 -4.27 7.64
N SER A 58 14.08 -5.36 7.68
CA SER A 58 13.58 -6.71 8.00
C SER A 58 13.30 -6.90 9.50
N ALA A 59 12.85 -5.86 10.20
CA ALA A 59 12.45 -5.94 11.60
C ALA A 59 10.98 -6.37 11.71
N LYS A 60 10.65 -7.15 12.72
CA LYS A 60 9.26 -7.49 13.05
C LYS A 60 8.52 -6.23 13.49
N ARG A 61 7.31 -6.05 12.96
CA ARG A 61 6.45 -4.90 13.22
C ARG A 61 4.99 -5.30 13.27
N GLU A 62 4.16 -4.37 13.72
CA GLU A 62 2.71 -4.54 13.68
C GLU A 62 2.23 -4.79 12.25
N PRO A 63 1.20 -5.62 12.07
CA PRO A 63 0.64 -5.96 10.76
C PRO A 63 -0.21 -4.84 10.18
N THR A 64 0.24 -3.61 10.32
CA THR A 64 -0.49 -2.41 9.85
C THR A 64 0.41 -1.51 9.04
N ARG A 65 -0.15 -0.85 8.03
CA ARG A 65 0.57 0.11 7.20
C ARG A 65 -0.38 1.22 6.75
N TYR A 66 0.15 2.44 6.72
CA TYR A 66 -0.55 3.62 6.24
C TYR A 66 0.23 4.25 5.10
N ILE A 67 -0.44 4.49 3.98
CA ILE A 67 0.15 5.21 2.85
C ILE A 67 -0.81 6.29 2.37
N TRP A 68 -0.28 7.44 2.01
CA TRP A 68 -0.98 8.40 1.19
C TRP A 68 -0.75 8.07 -0.27
N LEU A 69 -1.78 8.20 -1.09
CA LEU A 69 -1.69 7.99 -2.53
C LEU A 69 -2.50 9.03 -3.31
N LYS A 70 -1.96 9.43 -4.45
CA LYS A 70 -2.58 10.36 -5.39
C LYS A 70 -2.01 10.12 -6.80
N ALA A 71 -2.76 10.39 -7.87
CA ALA A 71 -2.18 10.41 -9.21
C ALA A 71 -1.06 11.46 -9.27
N ARG A 72 0.04 11.12 -9.96
CA ARG A 72 1.19 12.02 -10.11
C ARG A 72 0.84 13.21 -11.00
N ASP A 73 0.15 12.92 -12.09
CA ASP A 73 -0.32 13.92 -13.04
C ASP A 73 -1.83 14.09 -12.91
N THR A 74 -2.32 15.30 -13.21
CA THR A 74 -3.76 15.57 -13.20
C THR A 74 -4.47 14.70 -14.24
N MET A 75 -5.48 14.00 -13.79
CA MET A 75 -6.36 13.19 -14.64
C MET A 75 -7.64 13.96 -14.93
N ASP A 76 -7.82 14.37 -16.18
CA ASP A 76 -9.12 14.85 -16.69
C ASP A 76 -9.86 13.63 -17.28
N ALA A 77 -10.56 12.89 -16.41
CA ALA A 77 -11.13 11.61 -16.75
C ALA A 77 -12.49 11.38 -16.07
N GLN A 78 -13.25 10.46 -16.63
CA GLN A 78 -14.53 10.02 -16.05
C GLN A 78 -14.29 9.20 -14.77
N LEU A 79 -15.27 9.14 -13.87
CA LEU A 79 -15.22 8.40 -12.62
C LEU A 79 -14.69 6.97 -12.77
N ALA A 80 -15.11 6.25 -13.80
CA ALA A 80 -14.67 4.88 -14.04
C ALA A 80 -13.15 4.76 -14.24
N VAL A 81 -12.50 5.76 -14.83
CA VAL A 81 -11.05 5.80 -15.02
C VAL A 81 -10.34 6.06 -13.68
N HIS A 82 -10.85 6.96 -12.85
CA HIS A 82 -10.36 7.17 -11.49
C HIS A 82 -10.49 5.90 -10.65
N GLN A 83 -11.61 5.18 -10.76
CA GLN A 83 -11.82 3.91 -10.08
C GLN A 83 -10.84 2.84 -10.56
N ALA A 84 -10.60 2.73 -11.85
CA ALA A 84 -9.61 1.79 -12.41
C ALA A 84 -8.18 2.13 -11.95
N ALA A 85 -7.81 3.41 -11.93
CA ALA A 85 -6.51 3.86 -11.43
C ALA A 85 -6.34 3.59 -9.94
N LEU A 86 -7.38 3.76 -9.12
CA LEU A 86 -7.34 3.40 -7.71
C LEU A 86 -7.25 1.89 -7.51
N ALA A 87 -7.98 1.09 -8.30
CA ALA A 87 -7.88 -0.37 -8.25
C ALA A 87 -6.45 -0.84 -8.58
N TYR A 88 -5.81 -0.25 -9.59
CA TYR A 88 -4.40 -0.51 -9.89
C TYR A 88 -3.48 -0.09 -8.72
N ALA A 89 -3.70 1.08 -8.13
CA ALA A 89 -2.89 1.57 -7.03
C ALA A 89 -3.06 0.77 -5.72
N SER A 90 -4.21 0.15 -5.52
CA SER A 90 -4.55 -0.55 -4.28
C SER A 90 -3.76 -1.84 -4.04
N ASP A 91 -3.07 -2.38 -5.05
CA ASP A 91 -2.15 -3.53 -4.88
C ASP A 91 -0.77 -3.11 -4.33
N TYR A 92 -0.42 -1.81 -4.40
CA TYR A 92 0.86 -1.34 -3.86
C TYR A 92 0.95 -1.53 -2.35
N HIS A 93 2.07 -2.11 -1.88
CA HIS A 93 2.36 -2.41 -0.47
C HIS A 93 1.37 -3.38 0.20
N PHE A 94 0.31 -3.83 -0.48
CA PHE A 94 -0.78 -4.55 0.14
C PHE A 94 -0.30 -5.87 0.75
N LEU A 95 0.16 -6.82 -0.07
CA LEU A 95 0.64 -8.11 0.44
C LEU A 95 1.88 -7.98 1.34
N SER A 96 2.73 -6.98 1.12
CA SER A 96 3.91 -6.75 1.96
C SER A 96 3.55 -6.35 3.40
N THR A 97 2.33 -5.90 3.66
CA THR A 97 1.84 -5.63 5.01
C THR A 97 1.76 -6.90 5.84
N SER A 98 1.40 -8.04 5.24
CA SER A 98 1.36 -9.33 5.93
C SER A 98 2.74 -9.92 6.25
N LEU A 99 3.81 -9.40 5.63
CA LEU A 99 5.20 -9.82 5.92
C LEU A 99 5.78 -9.14 7.17
N GLN A 100 5.21 -8.00 7.58
CA GLN A 100 5.75 -7.18 8.69
C GLN A 100 5.92 -7.95 10.01
N PRO A 101 4.94 -8.77 10.49
CA PRO A 101 5.10 -9.52 11.72
C PRO A 101 6.19 -10.60 11.65
N HIS A 102 6.55 -11.00 10.45
CA HIS A 102 7.57 -12.04 10.23
C HIS A 102 8.99 -11.47 10.13
N GLY A 103 9.13 -10.14 9.97
CA GLY A 103 10.43 -9.50 9.77
C GLY A 103 11.10 -9.94 8.47
N VAL A 104 10.33 -10.17 7.42
CA VAL A 104 10.80 -10.62 6.10
C VAL A 104 10.55 -9.51 5.08
N ALA A 105 11.57 -9.18 4.30
CA ALA A 105 11.46 -8.22 3.21
C ALA A 105 10.87 -8.88 1.95
N VAL A 106 10.12 -8.12 1.15
CA VAL A 106 9.59 -8.58 -0.15
C VAL A 106 10.71 -8.97 -1.13
N THR A 107 11.93 -8.48 -0.90
CA THR A 107 13.13 -8.77 -1.70
C THR A 107 13.90 -9.99 -1.24
N ASP A 108 13.43 -10.68 -0.20
CA ASP A 108 14.05 -11.92 0.27
C ASP A 108 13.96 -12.99 -0.83
N LYS A 109 15.12 -13.45 -1.30
CA LYS A 109 15.21 -14.42 -2.39
C LYS A 109 14.60 -15.79 -2.06
N SER A 110 14.54 -16.15 -0.79
CA SER A 110 13.88 -17.37 -0.32
C SER A 110 12.36 -17.24 -0.31
N LEU A 111 11.82 -16.02 -0.50
CA LEU A 111 10.39 -15.78 -0.48
C LEU A 111 9.79 -15.86 -1.90
N ARG A 112 8.69 -16.57 -2.02
CA ARG A 112 7.81 -16.51 -3.19
C ARG A 112 6.53 -15.86 -2.78
N ILE A 113 6.23 -14.71 -3.37
CA ILE A 113 4.99 -13.95 -3.15
C ILE A 113 4.23 -13.78 -4.45
N ALA A 114 2.93 -13.88 -4.38
CA ALA A 114 2.03 -13.60 -5.50
C ALA A 114 0.64 -13.30 -4.98
N THR A 115 -0.06 -12.37 -5.59
CA THR A 115 -1.49 -12.14 -5.35
C THR A 115 -2.28 -13.36 -5.84
N ILE A 116 -3.21 -13.85 -5.01
CA ILE A 116 -4.14 -14.94 -5.36
C ILE A 116 -5.47 -14.34 -5.79
N ASP A 117 -5.99 -13.41 -5.02
CA ASP A 117 -7.20 -12.65 -5.33
C ASP A 117 -7.02 -11.19 -4.93
N HIS A 118 -7.90 -10.33 -5.42
CA HIS A 118 -8.00 -8.94 -5.01
C HIS A 118 -9.44 -8.48 -5.20
N ALA A 119 -10.08 -8.07 -4.14
CA ALA A 119 -11.44 -7.55 -4.15
C ALA A 119 -11.46 -6.08 -3.71
N MET A 120 -12.32 -5.28 -4.35
CA MET A 120 -12.48 -3.86 -4.03
C MET A 120 -13.94 -3.43 -4.10
N TRP A 121 -14.36 -2.64 -3.15
CA TRP A 121 -15.69 -2.04 -3.07
C TRP A 121 -15.57 -0.52 -3.04
N PHE A 122 -16.21 0.16 -3.97
CA PHE A 122 -16.29 1.62 -4.01
C PHE A 122 -17.56 2.07 -3.29
N HIS A 123 -17.43 2.92 -2.29
CA HIS A 123 -18.53 3.40 -1.45
C HIS A 123 -18.99 4.79 -1.86
N ARG A 124 -18.09 5.61 -2.41
CA ARG A 124 -18.31 6.99 -2.82
C ARG A 124 -17.62 7.29 -4.13
N PRO A 125 -18.02 8.37 -4.84
CA PRO A 125 -17.19 8.91 -5.94
C PRO A 125 -15.78 9.22 -5.45
N ILE A 126 -14.79 8.97 -6.30
CA ILE A 126 -13.38 9.20 -6.01
C ILE A 126 -12.74 10.10 -7.05
N SER A 127 -11.68 10.81 -6.64
CA SER A 127 -10.78 11.54 -7.53
C SER A 127 -9.34 11.16 -7.21
N MET A 128 -8.64 10.58 -8.18
CA MET A 128 -7.21 10.31 -8.06
C MET A 128 -6.35 11.58 -8.06
N ASN A 129 -6.97 12.76 -8.32
CA ASN A 129 -6.30 14.06 -8.22
C ASN A 129 -6.18 14.57 -6.78
N GLU A 130 -6.81 13.91 -5.83
CA GLU A 130 -6.80 14.25 -4.41
C GLU A 130 -6.05 13.20 -3.60
N TRP A 131 -5.46 13.61 -2.47
CA TRP A 131 -4.83 12.68 -1.56
C TRP A 131 -5.86 11.77 -0.89
N MET A 132 -5.54 10.49 -0.83
CA MET A 132 -6.32 9.47 -0.14
C MET A 132 -5.41 8.71 0.80
N LEU A 133 -5.88 8.49 2.04
CA LEU A 133 -5.18 7.64 3.01
C LEU A 133 -5.64 6.20 2.83
N TYR A 134 -4.70 5.32 2.55
CA TYR A 134 -4.91 3.88 2.50
C TYR A 134 -4.37 3.23 3.77
N ALA A 135 -5.28 2.83 4.65
CA ALA A 135 -4.99 2.12 5.89
C ALA A 135 -5.12 0.61 5.65
N MET A 136 -4.03 -0.10 5.80
CA MET A 136 -3.92 -1.54 5.56
C MET A 136 -3.62 -2.29 6.86
N GLU A 137 -4.22 -3.46 7.03
CA GLU A 137 -3.87 -4.38 8.11
C GLU A 137 -3.92 -5.83 7.64
N SER A 138 -3.06 -6.67 8.22
CA SER A 138 -3.09 -8.11 7.99
C SER A 138 -3.65 -8.81 9.23
N PRO A 139 -4.91 -9.23 9.23
CA PRO A 139 -5.53 -9.92 10.36
C PRO A 139 -5.00 -11.34 10.55
N PHE A 140 -4.45 -11.95 9.50
CA PHE A 140 -3.98 -13.33 9.56
C PHE A 140 -2.94 -13.64 8.49
N SER A 141 -1.97 -14.48 8.86
CA SER A 141 -1.12 -15.19 7.91
C SER A 141 -0.84 -16.62 8.40
N GLY A 142 -0.85 -17.58 7.49
CA GLY A 142 -0.62 -19.00 7.79
C GLY A 142 -0.82 -19.88 6.56
N GLY A 143 -0.31 -21.11 6.58
CA GLY A 143 -0.43 -22.02 5.44
C GLY A 143 0.20 -21.47 4.15
N SER A 144 1.32 -20.74 4.26
CA SER A 144 2.00 -20.03 3.17
C SER A 144 1.15 -18.94 2.50
N ARG A 145 0.18 -18.37 3.19
CA ARG A 145 -0.68 -17.28 2.69
C ARG A 145 -0.75 -16.16 3.71
N GLY A 146 -1.03 -14.95 3.22
CA GLY A 146 -1.34 -13.78 4.01
C GLY A 146 -2.64 -13.14 3.53
N LEU A 147 -3.50 -12.80 4.47
CA LEU A 147 -4.71 -12.01 4.20
C LEU A 147 -4.45 -10.57 4.63
N VAL A 148 -4.80 -9.63 3.76
CA VAL A 148 -4.74 -8.19 4.05
C VAL A 148 -6.08 -7.57 3.72
N ARG A 149 -6.55 -6.68 4.57
CA ARG A 149 -7.68 -5.80 4.30
C ARG A 149 -7.26 -4.35 4.36
N GLY A 150 -7.94 -3.51 3.62
CA GLY A 150 -7.62 -2.11 3.52
C GLY A 150 -8.86 -1.22 3.48
N GLN A 151 -8.71 -0.02 4.00
CA GLN A 151 -9.71 1.03 4.04
C GLN A 151 -9.10 2.29 3.44
N ILE A 152 -9.78 2.89 2.48
CA ILE A 152 -9.31 4.08 1.78
C ILE A 152 -10.21 5.24 2.15
N PHE A 153 -9.61 6.30 2.70
CA PHE A 153 -10.28 7.51 3.16
C PHE A 153 -9.87 8.69 2.31
N ASN A 154 -10.79 9.62 2.06
CA ASN A 154 -10.43 10.95 1.58
C ASN A 154 -9.87 11.80 2.73
N GLN A 155 -9.37 13.00 2.43
CA GLN A 155 -8.80 13.90 3.45
C GLN A 155 -9.81 14.42 4.48
N SER A 156 -11.11 14.33 4.21
CA SER A 156 -12.16 14.65 5.20
C SER A 156 -12.53 13.48 6.12
N GLY A 157 -11.86 12.32 5.97
CA GLY A 157 -12.09 11.15 6.82
C GLY A 157 -13.26 10.28 6.39
N GLU A 158 -13.81 10.50 5.20
CA GLU A 158 -14.86 9.65 4.65
C GLU A 158 -14.27 8.39 4.03
N LEU A 159 -14.82 7.22 4.37
CA LEU A 159 -14.48 5.94 3.75
C LEU A 159 -14.99 5.92 2.31
N ILE A 160 -14.08 5.94 1.36
CA ILE A 160 -14.39 5.99 -0.07
C ILE A 160 -14.30 4.62 -0.75
N ALA A 161 -13.44 3.74 -0.25
CA ALA A 161 -13.34 2.36 -0.74
C ALA A 161 -12.83 1.41 0.33
N SER A 162 -13.11 0.11 0.14
CA SER A 162 -12.56 -0.99 0.94
C SER A 162 -11.94 -2.03 0.03
N THR A 163 -10.90 -2.70 0.51
CA THR A 163 -10.18 -3.73 -0.24
C THR A 163 -9.92 -4.96 0.63
N MET A 164 -9.77 -6.10 -0.01
CA MET A 164 -9.32 -7.34 0.63
C MET A 164 -8.54 -8.18 -0.39
N GLN A 165 -7.45 -8.80 0.06
CA GLN A 165 -6.59 -9.62 -0.79
C GLN A 165 -6.00 -10.78 0.00
N GLU A 166 -6.04 -11.98 -0.56
CA GLU A 166 -5.20 -13.08 -0.14
C GLU A 166 -4.02 -13.22 -1.11
N GLY A 167 -2.85 -13.50 -0.58
CA GLY A 167 -1.67 -13.75 -1.39
C GLY A 167 -0.79 -14.87 -0.87
N LEU A 168 -0.06 -15.49 -1.78
CA LEU A 168 0.97 -16.47 -1.47
C LEU A 168 2.14 -15.77 -0.76
N MET A 169 2.60 -16.37 0.34
CA MET A 169 3.80 -15.97 1.10
C MET A 169 4.59 -17.23 1.47
N ARG A 170 5.22 -17.84 0.51
CA ARG A 170 5.88 -19.13 0.70
C ARG A 170 7.38 -18.96 0.80
N LYS A 171 7.96 -19.38 1.94
CA LYS A 171 9.39 -19.63 2.02
C LYS A 171 9.73 -20.90 1.25
N VAL A 172 10.78 -20.82 0.43
CA VAL A 172 11.38 -21.99 -0.22
C VAL A 172 12.77 -22.17 0.35
N ASP A 173 13.10 -23.39 0.72
CA ASP A 173 14.45 -23.76 1.11
C ASP A 173 15.34 -23.69 -0.14
N GLU A 174 16.58 -23.21 0.02
CA GLU A 174 17.59 -23.18 -1.04
C GLU A 174 18.01 -24.58 -1.46
#